data_d3172b5ecc91238e54f0d86599ccc496
#
_entry.id   d3172b5ecc91238e54f0d86599ccc496
#
_cell.length_a   1.000
_cell.length_b   1.000
_cell.length_c   1.000
_cell.angle_alpha   90.00
_cell.angle_beta   90.00
_cell.angle_gamma   90.00
#
_symmetry.space_group_name_H-M   'P 1'
#
loop_
_entity.id
_entity.type
_entity.pdbx_description
1 polymer ?
#
loop_
_entity_poly.entity_id
_entity_poly.type
_entity_poly.pdbx_seq_one_letter_code
_entity_poly.pdbx_strand_id
1 'polypeptide(L)'
;MTGGLAPEPVTSGRDWYAWHDTYEDADSTLARRLTVIQGWLRQALDQLPAGPVRLISMVAGQARDVEGVLRDHPRAGDVSGRIVELDRRNSAVAREALSRIAGDRIEVVTGDASQADAYLGATPAEILVVVGLFGNIAEADIERTIRLLPGFAAPGGYVVWSRGVGRRGAVDLNPTVRQWFAQAGFTELEHTYIDGHQGLGFHRFDGTPTPFPAGAKLFEFVGWEQANR
;
A
#
# COMPACT_ATOMS: atom_id res chain seq x y z
N MET A 1 -4.10 -31.37 -24.19
CA MET A 1 -4.74 -30.03 -24.03
C MET A 1 -3.71 -29.17 -23.33
N THR A 2 -2.96 -28.40 -24.10
CA THR A 2 -1.94 -27.47 -23.61
C THR A 2 -2.69 -26.24 -23.09
N GLY A 3 -2.80 -26.15 -21.76
CA GLY A 3 -3.31 -24.93 -21.12
C GLY A 3 -2.31 -23.80 -21.35
N GLY A 4 -2.63 -22.92 -22.31
CA GLY A 4 -1.89 -21.69 -22.51
C GLY A 4 -1.93 -20.85 -21.24
N LEU A 5 -0.77 -20.58 -20.65
CA LEU A 5 -0.61 -19.58 -19.60
C LEU A 5 -1.13 -18.25 -20.17
N ALA A 6 -2.04 -17.60 -19.45
CA ALA A 6 -2.46 -16.26 -19.79
C ALA A 6 -1.20 -15.38 -19.91
N PRO A 7 -1.15 -14.43 -20.88
CA PRO A 7 0.00 -13.57 -21.05
C PRO A 7 0.29 -12.87 -19.73
N GLU A 8 1.58 -12.82 -19.37
CA GLU A 8 2.02 -12.05 -18.19
C GLU A 8 1.57 -10.59 -18.36
N PRO A 9 1.00 -9.97 -17.32
CA PRO A 9 0.62 -8.58 -17.41
C PRO A 9 1.87 -7.73 -17.68
N VAL A 10 1.78 -6.85 -18.68
CA VAL A 10 2.86 -5.94 -19.05
C VAL A 10 3.07 -4.99 -17.88
N THR A 11 4.00 -5.33 -17.02
CA THR A 11 4.53 -4.42 -16.04
C THR A 11 5.47 -3.46 -16.78
N SER A 12 5.41 -2.18 -16.51
CA SER A 12 6.10 -1.02 -17.07
C SER A 12 7.62 -1.16 -17.33
N GLY A 13 8.08 -2.23 -17.93
CA GLY A 13 9.49 -2.46 -18.32
C GLY A 13 10.48 -2.66 -17.16
N ARG A 14 10.10 -2.52 -15.91
CA ARG A 14 10.94 -2.76 -14.73
C ARG A 14 10.69 -4.16 -14.17
N ASP A 15 11.76 -4.91 -13.90
CA ASP A 15 11.67 -6.13 -13.10
C ASP A 15 11.45 -5.78 -11.62
N TRP A 16 10.18 -5.78 -11.20
CA TRP A 16 9.80 -5.44 -9.82
C TRP A 16 10.26 -6.50 -8.81
N TYR A 17 10.48 -7.73 -9.23
CA TYR A 17 11.02 -8.76 -8.35
C TYR A 17 12.49 -8.46 -8.00
N ALA A 18 13.33 -8.26 -9.02
CA ALA A 18 14.73 -7.89 -8.81
C ALA A 18 14.90 -6.53 -8.11
N TRP A 19 13.93 -5.61 -8.29
CA TRP A 19 13.95 -4.32 -7.58
C TRP A 19 13.92 -4.47 -6.06
N HIS A 20 13.31 -5.53 -5.53
CA HIS A 20 13.25 -5.80 -4.09
C HIS A 20 14.62 -6.15 -3.49
N ASP A 21 15.62 -6.54 -4.29
CA ASP A 21 16.98 -6.80 -3.81
C ASP A 21 17.61 -5.55 -3.20
N THR A 22 17.15 -4.35 -3.60
CA THR A 22 17.62 -3.07 -3.04
C THR A 22 17.33 -2.95 -1.52
N TYR A 23 16.38 -3.69 -0.97
CA TYR A 23 16.11 -3.73 0.47
C TYR A 23 17.21 -4.43 1.28
N GLU A 24 18.04 -5.26 0.64
CA GLU A 24 19.15 -5.96 1.29
C GLU A 24 20.30 -5.00 1.68
N ASP A 25 20.38 -3.84 1.03
CA ASP A 25 21.26 -2.74 1.44
C ASP A 25 20.55 -1.89 2.50
N ALA A 26 20.98 -2.05 3.77
CA ALA A 26 20.42 -1.32 4.91
C ALA A 26 20.54 0.21 4.78
N ASP A 27 21.53 0.70 4.02
CA ASP A 27 21.76 2.12 3.77
C ASP A 27 20.98 2.64 2.57
N SER A 28 20.22 1.80 1.89
CA SER A 28 19.38 2.23 0.77
C SER A 28 18.22 3.11 1.24
N THR A 29 17.79 4.04 0.40
CA THR A 29 16.56 4.83 0.61
C THR A 29 15.35 3.94 0.87
N LEU A 30 15.28 2.76 0.22
CA LEU A 30 14.18 1.82 0.38
C LEU A 30 14.16 1.16 1.75
N ALA A 31 15.32 0.75 2.28
CA ALA A 31 15.43 0.17 3.61
C ALA A 31 15.04 1.19 4.69
N ARG A 32 15.55 2.44 4.58
CA ARG A 32 15.15 3.53 5.50
C ARG A 32 13.66 3.85 5.41
N ARG A 33 13.10 3.88 4.20
CA ARG A 33 11.66 4.04 3.99
C ARG A 33 10.87 2.93 4.69
N LEU A 34 11.29 1.68 4.52
CA LEU A 34 10.65 0.52 5.13
C LEU A 34 10.61 0.64 6.65
N THR A 35 11.72 1.06 7.27
CA THR A 35 11.80 1.27 8.73
C THR A 35 10.75 2.28 9.22
N VAL A 36 10.59 3.41 8.54
CA VAL A 36 9.58 4.41 8.91
C VAL A 36 8.16 3.86 8.76
N ILE A 37 7.88 3.20 7.63
CA ILE A 37 6.55 2.61 7.37
C ILE A 37 6.21 1.56 8.42
N GLN A 38 7.14 0.67 8.77
CA GLN A 38 6.95 -0.32 9.83
C GLN A 38 6.72 0.34 11.20
N GLY A 39 7.42 1.44 11.49
CA GLY A 39 7.20 2.24 12.70
C GLY A 39 5.76 2.76 12.79
N TRP A 40 5.23 3.33 11.72
CA TRP A 40 3.87 3.84 11.66
C TRP A 40 2.80 2.74 11.69
N LEU A 41 3.07 1.59 11.07
CA LEU A 41 2.16 0.44 11.16
C LEU A 41 2.09 -0.12 12.59
N ARG A 42 3.22 -0.17 13.32
CA ARG A 42 3.24 -0.52 14.75
C ARG A 42 2.46 0.48 15.57
N GLN A 43 2.69 1.78 15.36
CA GLN A 43 1.96 2.86 16.02
C GLN A 43 0.45 2.76 15.76
N ALA A 44 0.03 2.48 14.53
CA ALA A 44 -1.38 2.26 14.19
C ALA A 44 -1.97 1.09 15.00
N LEU A 45 -1.28 -0.05 15.06
CA LEU A 45 -1.72 -1.20 15.83
C LEU A 45 -1.81 -0.91 17.33
N ASP A 46 -0.86 -0.15 17.89
CA ASP A 46 -0.85 0.24 19.30
C ASP A 46 -2.00 1.20 19.65
N GLN A 47 -2.36 2.10 18.71
CA GLN A 47 -3.41 3.12 18.92
C GLN A 47 -4.83 2.61 18.66
N LEU A 48 -4.99 1.55 17.86
CA LEU A 48 -6.29 0.95 17.59
C LEU A 48 -6.86 0.30 18.87
N PRO A 49 -8.20 0.38 19.10
CA PRO A 49 -8.86 -0.35 20.18
C PRO A 49 -8.49 -1.84 20.18
N ALA A 50 -8.52 -2.47 21.36
CA ALA A 50 -8.33 -3.91 21.47
C ALA A 50 -9.39 -4.66 20.66
N GLY A 51 -8.99 -5.75 20.01
CA GLY A 51 -9.87 -6.57 19.18
C GLY A 51 -9.36 -6.75 17.76
N PRO A 52 -10.18 -7.35 16.88
CA PRO A 52 -9.79 -7.65 15.51
C PRO A 52 -9.42 -6.40 14.70
N VAL A 53 -8.37 -6.51 13.90
CA VAL A 53 -7.87 -5.47 12.99
C VAL A 53 -7.85 -6.04 11.59
N ARG A 54 -8.51 -5.36 10.64
CA ARG A 54 -8.40 -5.66 9.22
C ARG A 54 -7.36 -4.76 8.56
N LEU A 55 -6.51 -5.37 7.75
CA LEU A 55 -5.48 -4.68 6.99
C LEU A 55 -5.66 -4.94 5.50
N ILE A 56 -5.54 -3.88 4.71
CA ILE A 56 -5.44 -3.95 3.25
C ILE A 56 -4.11 -3.36 2.83
N SER A 57 -3.37 -4.08 1.96
CA SER A 57 -2.18 -3.54 1.29
C SER A 57 -2.37 -3.61 -0.23
N MET A 58 -2.21 -2.46 -0.89
CA MET A 58 -2.32 -2.29 -2.34
C MET A 58 -0.91 -2.31 -2.95
N VAL A 59 -0.72 -3.04 -4.07
CA VAL A 59 0.58 -3.23 -4.75
C VAL A 59 1.68 -3.67 -3.78
N ALA A 60 1.39 -4.72 -3.02
CA ALA A 60 2.10 -5.09 -1.81
C ALA A 60 3.56 -5.56 -2.02
N GLY A 61 3.97 -5.86 -3.25
CA GLY A 61 5.28 -6.44 -3.51
C GLY A 61 5.48 -7.74 -2.73
N GLN A 62 6.59 -7.82 -2.01
CA GLN A 62 6.90 -8.96 -1.11
C GLN A 62 6.31 -8.80 0.30
N ALA A 63 5.47 -7.78 0.53
CA ALA A 63 4.82 -7.46 1.81
C ALA A 63 5.80 -7.28 3.00
N ARG A 64 7.03 -6.81 2.74
CA ARG A 64 8.08 -6.64 3.76
C ARG A 64 7.68 -5.66 4.87
N ASP A 65 6.80 -4.70 4.57
CA ASP A 65 6.24 -3.75 5.53
C ASP A 65 5.31 -4.45 6.54
N VAL A 66 4.34 -5.21 6.05
CA VAL A 66 3.38 -5.95 6.87
C VAL A 66 4.06 -7.10 7.60
N GLU A 67 4.86 -7.89 6.90
CA GLU A 67 5.58 -9.04 7.45
C GLU A 67 6.51 -8.64 8.60
N GLY A 68 7.32 -7.58 8.39
CA GLY A 68 8.27 -7.11 9.39
C GLY A 68 7.61 -6.56 10.67
N VAL A 69 6.35 -6.12 10.57
CA VAL A 69 5.57 -5.71 11.75
C VAL A 69 4.94 -6.92 12.45
N LEU A 70 4.28 -7.79 11.68
CA LEU A 70 3.53 -8.90 12.26
C LEU A 70 4.43 -9.99 12.85
N ARG A 71 5.71 -10.02 12.50
CA ARG A 71 6.68 -11.01 13.01
C ARG A 71 6.83 -10.96 14.53
N ASP A 72 6.79 -9.78 15.12
CA ASP A 72 7.10 -9.55 16.53
C ASP A 72 6.11 -8.64 17.28
N HIS A 73 5.08 -8.10 16.59
CA HIS A 73 4.11 -7.22 17.24
C HIS A 73 3.18 -8.02 18.16
N PRO A 74 2.94 -7.59 19.43
CA PRO A 74 2.08 -8.30 20.38
C PRO A 74 0.66 -8.55 19.86
N ARG A 75 0.15 -7.66 19.03
CA ARG A 75 -1.18 -7.74 18.42
C ARG A 75 -1.21 -8.39 17.03
N ALA A 76 -0.14 -9.06 16.60
CA ALA A 76 -0.13 -9.77 15.31
C ALA A 76 -1.27 -10.81 15.20
N GLY A 77 -1.67 -11.40 16.33
CA GLY A 77 -2.80 -12.33 16.39
C GLY A 77 -4.16 -11.72 16.07
N ASP A 78 -4.32 -10.42 16.30
CA ASP A 78 -5.57 -9.67 16.02
C ASP A 78 -5.73 -9.33 14.54
N VAL A 79 -4.62 -9.34 13.78
CA VAL A 79 -4.60 -8.85 12.40
C VAL A 79 -5.04 -9.93 11.42
N SER A 80 -6.01 -9.56 10.61
CA SER A 80 -6.46 -10.30 9.43
C SER A 80 -6.52 -9.35 8.24
N GLY A 81 -6.65 -9.86 7.03
CA GLY A 81 -6.82 -8.94 5.91
C GLY A 81 -6.42 -9.49 4.56
N ARG A 82 -6.18 -8.57 3.64
CA ARG A 82 -5.87 -8.91 2.26
C ARG A 82 -4.77 -8.01 1.72
N ILE A 83 -3.82 -8.62 1.05
CA ILE A 83 -2.81 -7.94 0.26
C ILE A 83 -2.94 -8.36 -1.20
N VAL A 84 -2.78 -7.39 -2.10
CA VAL A 84 -2.93 -7.61 -3.55
C VAL A 84 -1.63 -7.25 -4.25
N GLU A 85 -1.09 -8.19 -5.03
CA GLU A 85 0.15 -8.05 -5.77
C GLU A 85 0.01 -8.68 -7.16
N LEU A 86 0.45 -7.96 -8.19
CA LEU A 86 0.31 -8.40 -9.57
C LEU A 86 1.40 -9.40 -9.98
N ASP A 87 2.66 -9.15 -9.58
CA ASP A 87 3.80 -10.04 -9.92
C ASP A 87 3.70 -11.34 -9.11
N ARG A 88 3.56 -12.47 -9.84
CA ARG A 88 3.43 -13.79 -9.23
C ARG A 88 4.63 -14.19 -8.35
N ARG A 89 5.84 -13.71 -8.69
CA ARG A 89 7.06 -13.99 -7.92
C ARG A 89 7.01 -13.26 -6.57
N ASN A 90 6.63 -11.99 -6.59
CA ASN A 90 6.48 -11.18 -5.38
C ASN A 90 5.36 -11.72 -4.50
N SER A 91 4.19 -12.02 -5.06
CA SER A 91 3.07 -12.58 -4.31
C SER A 91 3.38 -13.96 -3.73
N ALA A 92 4.22 -14.78 -4.38
CA ALA A 92 4.66 -16.05 -3.83
C ALA A 92 5.56 -15.85 -2.59
N VAL A 93 6.52 -14.91 -2.65
CA VAL A 93 7.37 -14.55 -1.50
C VAL A 93 6.54 -14.01 -0.35
N ALA A 94 5.61 -13.08 -0.64
CA ALA A 94 4.70 -12.53 0.38
C ALA A 94 3.85 -13.62 1.05
N ARG A 95 3.31 -14.55 0.27
CA ARG A 95 2.49 -15.66 0.78
C ARG A 95 3.29 -16.58 1.67
N GLU A 96 4.51 -16.95 1.26
CA GLU A 96 5.39 -17.79 2.06
C GLU A 96 5.75 -17.12 3.39
N ALA A 97 6.11 -15.84 3.37
CA ALA A 97 6.48 -15.08 4.57
C ALA A 97 5.31 -14.94 5.54
N LEU A 98 4.14 -14.52 5.03
CA LEU A 98 2.96 -14.24 5.86
C LEU A 98 2.29 -15.52 6.36
N SER A 99 2.31 -16.63 5.62
CA SER A 99 1.75 -17.91 6.09
C SER A 99 2.43 -18.43 7.34
N ARG A 100 3.72 -18.17 7.53
CA ARG A 100 4.49 -18.56 8.72
C ARG A 100 4.10 -17.77 9.97
N ILE A 101 3.60 -16.53 9.79
CA ILE A 101 3.33 -15.58 10.89
C ILE A 101 1.84 -15.48 11.18
N ALA A 102 1.04 -15.39 10.13
CA ALA A 102 -0.39 -15.11 10.22
C ALA A 102 -1.27 -16.31 9.81
N GLY A 103 -0.69 -17.37 9.23
CA GLY A 103 -1.47 -18.47 8.66
C GLY A 103 -2.41 -17.96 7.57
N ASP A 104 -3.66 -18.38 7.59
CA ASP A 104 -4.69 -17.98 6.62
C ASP A 104 -5.38 -16.64 6.97
N ARG A 105 -4.98 -15.96 8.05
CA ARG A 105 -5.60 -14.67 8.43
C ARG A 105 -5.30 -13.55 7.43
N ILE A 106 -4.14 -13.59 6.75
CA ILE A 106 -3.80 -12.65 5.69
C ILE A 106 -3.86 -13.37 4.35
N GLU A 107 -4.84 -13.00 3.56
CA GLU A 107 -4.99 -13.51 2.20
C GLU A 107 -4.06 -12.75 1.23
N VAL A 108 -3.22 -13.49 0.50
CA VAL A 108 -2.36 -12.93 -0.55
C VAL A 108 -2.97 -13.22 -1.91
N VAL A 109 -3.56 -12.20 -2.52
CA VAL A 109 -4.17 -12.26 -3.84
C VAL A 109 -3.14 -11.90 -4.90
N THR A 110 -2.90 -12.82 -5.86
CA THR A 110 -2.15 -12.48 -7.08
C THR A 110 -3.12 -11.91 -8.10
N GLY A 111 -3.11 -10.58 -8.28
CA GLY A 111 -4.12 -9.91 -9.10
C GLY A 111 -3.90 -8.42 -9.27
N ASP A 112 -4.81 -7.80 -10.00
CA ASP A 112 -4.78 -6.37 -10.29
C ASP A 112 -5.32 -5.55 -9.11
N ALA A 113 -4.41 -4.89 -8.39
CA ALA A 113 -4.71 -4.02 -7.26
C ALA A 113 -5.53 -2.78 -7.63
N SER A 114 -5.67 -2.46 -8.93
CA SER A 114 -6.47 -1.33 -9.38
C SER A 114 -7.99 -1.60 -9.34
N GLN A 115 -8.39 -2.86 -9.24
CA GLN A 115 -9.80 -3.23 -9.21
C GLN A 115 -10.31 -3.20 -7.76
N ALA A 116 -11.30 -2.35 -7.47
CA ALA A 116 -11.89 -2.28 -6.14
C ALA A 116 -12.37 -3.66 -5.65
N ASP A 117 -12.92 -4.46 -6.56
CA ASP A 117 -13.46 -5.78 -6.25
C ASP A 117 -12.40 -6.78 -5.75
N ALA A 118 -11.11 -6.52 -5.99
CA ALA A 118 -10.03 -7.31 -5.40
C ALA A 118 -10.04 -7.27 -3.85
N TYR A 119 -10.72 -6.30 -3.25
CA TYR A 119 -10.79 -6.08 -1.79
C TYR A 119 -12.16 -6.43 -1.18
N LEU A 120 -13.08 -6.99 -1.95
CA LEU A 120 -14.39 -7.44 -1.46
C LEU A 120 -14.24 -8.41 -0.27
N GLY A 121 -14.95 -8.12 0.82
CA GLY A 121 -14.89 -8.92 2.05
C GLY A 121 -13.72 -8.57 3.00
N ALA A 122 -12.76 -7.75 2.57
CA ALA A 122 -11.68 -7.23 3.41
C ALA A 122 -11.94 -5.80 3.90
N THR A 123 -13.05 -5.18 3.50
CA THR A 123 -13.46 -3.83 3.89
C THR A 123 -14.63 -3.85 4.87
N PRO A 124 -14.83 -2.79 5.68
CA PRO A 124 -13.88 -1.71 5.94
C PRO A 124 -12.65 -2.20 6.71
N ALA A 125 -11.50 -1.57 6.48
CA ALA A 125 -10.22 -1.94 7.08
C ALA A 125 -9.70 -0.85 8.04
N GLU A 126 -9.17 -1.27 9.17
CA GLU A 126 -8.55 -0.40 10.16
C GLU A 126 -7.18 0.11 9.72
N ILE A 127 -6.49 -0.61 8.82
CA ILE A 127 -5.18 -0.21 8.29
C ILE A 127 -5.17 -0.35 6.77
N LEU A 128 -4.83 0.74 6.08
CA LEU A 128 -4.62 0.79 4.64
C LEU A 128 -3.14 1.07 4.35
N VAL A 129 -2.49 0.21 3.57
CA VAL A 129 -1.10 0.36 3.13
C VAL A 129 -1.10 0.66 1.64
N VAL A 130 -0.73 1.90 1.26
CA VAL A 130 -0.71 2.40 -0.12
C VAL A 130 0.72 2.83 -0.48
N VAL A 131 1.64 1.90 -0.28
CA VAL A 131 3.08 2.14 -0.42
C VAL A 131 3.58 1.66 -1.78
N GLY A 132 4.38 2.51 -2.48
CA GLY A 132 4.93 2.17 -3.80
C GLY A 132 3.96 2.40 -4.97
N LEU A 133 2.74 2.88 -4.73
CA LEU A 133 1.72 3.11 -5.76
C LEU A 133 1.84 4.51 -6.40
N PHE A 134 1.78 5.58 -5.59
CA PHE A 134 1.58 6.95 -6.09
C PHE A 134 2.70 7.51 -6.97
N GLY A 135 3.88 6.88 -6.96
CA GLY A 135 4.96 7.19 -7.89
C GLY A 135 4.82 6.51 -9.27
N ASN A 136 3.87 5.62 -9.45
CA ASN A 136 3.72 4.77 -10.64
C ASN A 136 2.38 4.92 -11.37
N ILE A 137 1.56 5.89 -10.94
CA ILE A 137 0.25 6.20 -11.53
C ILE A 137 0.14 7.68 -11.85
N ALA A 138 -0.75 8.05 -12.74
CA ALA A 138 -0.99 9.43 -13.12
C ALA A 138 -1.58 10.26 -11.96
N GLU A 139 -1.35 11.57 -11.96
CA GLU A 139 -1.83 12.49 -10.93
C GLU A 139 -3.34 12.38 -10.69
N ALA A 140 -4.14 12.36 -11.76
CA ALA A 140 -5.60 12.20 -11.69
C ALA A 140 -6.02 10.86 -11.05
N ASP A 141 -5.20 9.83 -11.19
CA ASP A 141 -5.43 8.51 -10.60
C ASP A 141 -5.07 8.50 -9.11
N ILE A 142 -4.06 9.27 -8.69
CA ILE A 142 -3.73 9.47 -7.27
C ILE A 142 -4.93 10.13 -6.58
N GLU A 143 -5.43 11.24 -7.12
CA GLU A 143 -6.59 11.95 -6.58
C GLU A 143 -7.82 11.04 -6.51
N ARG A 144 -8.13 10.33 -7.61
CA ARG A 144 -9.26 9.39 -7.68
C ARG A 144 -9.14 8.30 -6.63
N THR A 145 -7.96 7.67 -6.50
CA THR A 145 -7.70 6.62 -5.52
C THR A 145 -7.96 7.15 -4.11
N ILE A 146 -7.35 8.28 -3.73
CA ILE A 146 -7.51 8.87 -2.39
C ILE A 146 -8.99 9.19 -2.11
N ARG A 147 -9.71 9.76 -3.06
CA ARG A 147 -11.14 10.09 -2.93
C ARG A 147 -12.01 8.85 -2.69
N LEU A 148 -11.60 7.69 -3.15
CA LEU A 148 -12.32 6.42 -2.97
C LEU A 148 -11.95 5.68 -1.68
N LEU A 149 -10.80 6.02 -1.03
CA LEU A 149 -10.35 5.35 0.20
C LEU A 149 -11.36 5.40 1.36
N PRO A 150 -12.23 6.42 1.55
CA PRO A 150 -13.27 6.39 2.57
C PRO A 150 -14.23 5.19 2.47
N GLY A 151 -14.36 4.57 1.29
CA GLY A 151 -15.12 3.34 1.09
C GLY A 151 -14.38 2.06 1.50
N PHE A 152 -13.08 2.17 1.77
CA PHE A 152 -12.23 1.07 2.24
C PHE A 152 -11.92 1.18 3.74
N ALA A 153 -11.88 2.40 4.28
CA ALA A 153 -11.40 2.68 5.61
C ALA A 153 -12.49 2.47 6.67
N ALA A 154 -12.13 1.85 7.79
CA ALA A 154 -12.95 1.87 9.00
C ALA A 154 -12.85 3.25 9.68
N PRO A 155 -13.91 3.72 10.38
CA PRO A 155 -13.83 4.94 11.18
C PRO A 155 -12.69 4.85 12.21
N GLY A 156 -11.84 5.88 12.28
CA GLY A 156 -10.66 5.90 13.14
C GLY A 156 -9.49 5.03 12.63
N GLY A 157 -9.63 4.42 11.47
CA GLY A 157 -8.56 3.63 10.83
C GLY A 157 -7.43 4.49 10.29
N TYR A 158 -6.35 3.85 9.89
CA TYR A 158 -5.11 4.51 9.48
C TYR A 158 -4.77 4.21 8.04
N VAL A 159 -4.10 5.16 7.39
CA VAL A 159 -3.48 4.95 6.07
C VAL A 159 -2.01 5.36 6.11
N VAL A 160 -1.16 4.51 5.53
CA VAL A 160 0.25 4.79 5.27
C VAL A 160 0.47 4.81 3.77
N TRP A 161 1.13 5.85 3.27
CA TRP A 161 1.40 5.98 1.84
C TRP A 161 2.83 6.45 1.56
N SER A 162 3.28 6.28 0.32
CA SER A 162 4.57 6.80 -0.13
C SER A 162 4.52 7.31 -1.57
N ARG A 163 5.29 8.40 -1.83
CA ARG A 163 5.50 8.95 -3.16
C ARG A 163 6.88 9.61 -3.29
N GLY A 164 7.64 9.22 -4.31
CA GLY A 164 8.85 9.96 -4.68
C GLY A 164 8.52 11.34 -5.26
N VAL A 165 9.41 12.32 -5.09
CA VAL A 165 9.22 13.70 -5.60
C VAL A 165 9.32 13.81 -7.14
N GLY A 166 9.57 12.70 -7.84
CA GLY A 166 9.72 12.71 -9.28
C GLY A 166 11.17 12.92 -9.74
N ARG A 167 11.35 13.22 -11.04
CA ARG A 167 12.65 13.53 -11.61
C ARG A 167 13.11 14.92 -11.19
N ARG A 168 14.42 15.18 -11.29
CA ARG A 168 14.98 16.52 -11.03
C ARG A 168 14.28 17.56 -11.90
N GLY A 169 13.66 18.55 -11.26
CA GLY A 169 12.88 19.60 -11.92
C GLY A 169 11.39 19.31 -12.08
N ALA A 170 10.92 18.11 -11.69
CA ALA A 170 9.48 17.84 -11.60
C ALA A 170 8.86 18.53 -10.39
N VAL A 171 7.57 18.82 -10.47
CA VAL A 171 6.80 19.35 -9.34
C VAL A 171 6.65 18.27 -8.28
N ASP A 172 7.00 18.60 -7.03
CA ASP A 172 6.71 17.73 -5.91
C ASP A 172 5.21 17.72 -5.63
N LEU A 173 4.56 16.59 -5.89
CA LEU A 173 3.13 16.40 -5.63
C LEU A 173 2.80 15.98 -4.20
N ASN A 174 3.79 15.75 -3.32
CA ASN A 174 3.50 15.35 -1.95
C ASN A 174 2.61 16.35 -1.19
N PRO A 175 2.79 17.69 -1.32
CA PRO A 175 1.87 18.67 -0.73
C PRO A 175 0.44 18.53 -1.24
N THR A 176 0.26 18.28 -2.53
CA THR A 176 -1.06 18.08 -3.16
C THR A 176 -1.71 16.78 -2.70
N VAL A 177 -0.94 15.69 -2.62
CA VAL A 177 -1.40 14.40 -2.08
C VAL A 177 -1.92 14.56 -0.65
N ARG A 178 -1.20 15.27 0.21
CA ARG A 178 -1.63 15.57 1.59
C ARG A 178 -2.94 16.35 1.62
N GLN A 179 -3.10 17.32 0.71
CA GLN A 179 -4.34 18.09 0.57
C GLN A 179 -5.51 17.19 0.15
N TRP A 180 -5.33 16.26 -0.78
CA TRP A 180 -6.38 15.32 -1.18
C TRP A 180 -6.78 14.38 -0.04
N PHE A 181 -5.82 13.91 0.75
CA PHE A 181 -6.13 13.13 1.96
C PHE A 181 -6.98 13.94 2.94
N ALA A 182 -6.63 15.21 3.21
CA ALA A 182 -7.42 16.07 4.07
C ALA A 182 -8.84 16.28 3.53
N GLN A 183 -9.01 16.50 2.22
CA GLN A 183 -10.31 16.63 1.56
C GLN A 183 -11.15 15.34 1.64
N ALA A 184 -10.50 14.18 1.64
CA ALA A 184 -11.15 12.88 1.78
C ALA A 184 -11.45 12.50 3.25
N GLY A 185 -11.19 13.40 4.22
CA GLY A 185 -11.51 13.21 5.63
C GLY A 185 -10.41 12.48 6.42
N PHE A 186 -9.18 12.46 5.90
CA PHE A 186 -8.03 11.91 6.61
C PHE A 186 -7.25 13.04 7.31
N THR A 187 -7.06 12.92 8.61
CA THR A 187 -6.23 13.82 9.41
C THR A 187 -4.78 13.36 9.35
N GLU A 188 -3.88 14.24 8.94
CA GLU A 188 -2.46 13.96 8.93
C GLU A 188 -1.92 13.85 10.36
N LEU A 189 -1.22 12.76 10.64
CA LEU A 189 -0.53 12.55 11.89
C LEU A 189 0.96 12.82 11.73
N GLU A 190 1.56 12.28 10.67
CA GLU A 190 2.97 12.45 10.38
C GLU A 190 3.22 12.53 8.86
N HIS A 191 4.21 13.30 8.47
CA HIS A 191 4.75 13.36 7.12
C HIS A 191 6.26 13.57 7.17
N THR A 192 7.00 12.85 6.33
CA THR A 192 8.45 13.00 6.25
C THR A 192 8.97 12.74 4.84
N TYR A 193 10.21 13.15 4.61
CA TYR A 193 10.97 12.78 3.41
C TYR A 193 12.19 11.95 3.79
N ILE A 194 12.37 10.81 3.15
CA ILE A 194 13.63 10.07 3.21
C ILE A 194 14.55 10.63 2.12
N ASP A 195 15.76 10.98 2.53
CA ASP A 195 16.82 11.55 1.66
C ASP A 195 16.36 12.80 0.86
N GLY A 196 15.34 13.51 1.34
CA GLY A 196 14.80 14.69 0.69
C GLY A 196 14.01 14.45 -0.60
N HIS A 197 13.81 13.19 -1.00
CA HIS A 197 13.15 12.89 -2.27
C HIS A 197 12.09 11.77 -2.23
N GLN A 198 11.94 11.06 -1.13
CA GLN A 198 10.91 10.04 -0.96
C GLN A 198 9.94 10.48 0.13
N GLY A 199 8.80 11.06 -0.25
CA GLY A 199 7.75 11.47 0.67
C GLY A 199 6.96 10.29 1.20
N LEU A 200 6.65 10.35 2.48
CA LEU A 200 5.85 9.38 3.23
C LEU A 200 4.79 10.12 4.03
N GLY A 201 3.60 9.55 4.16
CA GLY A 201 2.55 10.11 5.00
C GLY A 201 1.81 9.05 5.80
N PHE A 202 1.41 9.46 6.98
CA PHE A 202 0.64 8.68 7.94
C PHE A 202 -0.56 9.51 8.38
N HIS A 203 -1.77 8.99 8.16
CA HIS A 203 -3.02 9.70 8.42
C HIS A 203 -4.02 8.79 9.14
N ARG A 204 -4.93 9.41 9.90
CA ARG A 204 -6.09 8.74 10.49
C ARG A 204 -7.35 9.17 9.76
N PHE A 205 -8.26 8.24 9.54
CA PHE A 205 -9.55 8.52 8.92
C PHE A 205 -10.55 9.01 9.98
N ASP A 206 -10.84 10.31 9.95
CA ASP A 206 -11.80 10.98 10.84
C ASP A 206 -13.06 11.45 10.09
N GLY A 207 -13.12 11.16 8.78
CA GLY A 207 -14.22 11.56 7.90
C GLY A 207 -15.44 10.63 8.00
N THR A 208 -16.40 10.88 7.11
CA THR A 208 -17.57 10.02 6.97
C THR A 208 -17.30 8.89 5.99
N PRO A 209 -17.47 7.62 6.39
CA PRO A 209 -17.35 6.49 5.47
C PRO A 209 -18.30 6.62 4.28
N THR A 210 -17.85 6.21 3.12
CA THR A 210 -18.67 6.12 1.91
C THR A 210 -18.98 4.65 1.59
N PRO A 211 -19.99 4.35 0.77
CA PRO A 211 -20.20 3.00 0.28
C PRO A 211 -18.95 2.47 -0.43
N PHE A 212 -18.68 1.18 -0.27
CA PHE A 212 -17.60 0.52 -0.99
C PHE A 212 -17.79 0.68 -2.50
N PRO A 213 -16.77 1.14 -3.25
CA PRO A 213 -16.91 1.47 -4.67
C PRO A 213 -16.81 0.21 -5.56
N ALA A 214 -17.77 -0.72 -5.41
CA ALA A 214 -17.81 -1.97 -6.18
C ALA A 214 -17.72 -1.69 -7.68
N GLY A 215 -16.95 -2.51 -8.40
CA GLY A 215 -16.72 -2.38 -9.83
C GLY A 215 -15.84 -1.20 -10.26
N ALA A 216 -15.39 -0.35 -9.33
CA ALA A 216 -14.56 0.80 -9.67
C ALA A 216 -13.12 0.40 -10.02
N LYS A 217 -12.55 1.08 -11.02
CA LYS A 217 -11.11 1.09 -11.27
C LYS A 217 -10.49 2.27 -10.51
N LEU A 218 -9.60 1.97 -9.57
CA LEU A 218 -8.97 2.95 -8.70
C LEU A 218 -7.88 3.75 -9.44
N PHE A 219 -7.06 3.08 -10.24
CA PHE A 219 -5.93 3.68 -10.96
C PHE A 219 -5.56 2.87 -12.20
N GLU A 220 -4.67 3.43 -13.02
CA GLU A 220 -3.93 2.71 -14.04
C GLU A 220 -2.44 2.77 -13.73
N PHE A 221 -1.82 1.58 -13.65
CA PHE A 221 -0.38 1.49 -13.38
C PHE A 221 0.39 1.78 -14.67
N VAL A 222 1.04 2.94 -14.73
CA VAL A 222 1.78 3.40 -15.91
C VAL A 222 3.31 3.30 -15.74
N GLY A 223 3.76 3.07 -14.51
CA GLY A 223 5.16 2.99 -14.13
C GLY A 223 5.81 4.36 -13.92
N TRP A 224 6.95 4.33 -13.21
CA TRP A 224 7.66 5.52 -12.75
C TRP A 224 7.98 6.53 -13.86
N GLU A 225 8.48 6.05 -15.00
CA GLU A 225 8.92 6.95 -16.08
C GLU A 225 7.79 7.75 -16.70
N GLN A 226 6.62 7.14 -16.85
CA GLN A 226 5.45 7.79 -17.44
C GLN A 226 4.73 8.67 -16.42
N ALA A 227 4.64 8.22 -15.17
CA ALA A 227 3.97 8.94 -14.09
C ALA A 227 4.68 10.25 -13.68
N ASN A 228 5.98 10.40 -14.03
CA ASN A 228 6.82 11.53 -13.60
C ASN A 228 7.45 12.27 -14.80
N ARG A 229 6.75 12.33 -15.94
CA ARG A 229 7.08 13.12 -17.14
C ARG A 229 6.60 14.58 -17.03
#